data_3efc08a3988e090c36f6d423ed1e2c88
#
_entry.id   3efc08a3988e090c36f6d423ed1e2c88
#
_cell.length_a   1.000
_cell.length_b   1.000
_cell.length_c   1.000
_cell.angle_alpha   90.00
_cell.angle_beta   90.00
_cell.angle_gamma   90.00
#
_symmetry.space_group_name_H-M   'P 1'
#
loop_
_entity.id
_entity.type
_entity.pdbx_description
1 polymer ?
#
loop_
_entity_poly.entity_id
_entity_poly.type
_entity_poly.pdbx_seq_one_letter_code
_entity_poly.pdbx_strand_id
1 'polypeptide(L)'
;MIVYPEFRSVFYWRLGKLARFLFFWLPGRNNLYLVTNPRNVGGGFYVGHGWGTVVNARRIGKNFRVAQNVTVGSRNCKEAIIGDNVSVWANAIVLGDITVGDNSQVGAGAVVVKSIPNDSVVVPAKSMIIKQKGERVNIPL
;
A
#
# COMPACT_ATOMS: atom_id res chain seq x y z
N MET A 1 -6.71 4.88 20.43
CA MET A 1 -6.42 3.87 19.39
C MET A 1 -7.67 3.16 18.85
N ILE A 2 -8.59 2.71 19.70
CA ILE A 2 -9.84 2.01 19.26
C ILE A 2 -10.79 2.92 18.45
N VAL A 3 -10.63 4.24 18.53
CA VAL A 3 -11.48 5.23 17.86
C VAL A 3 -11.34 5.21 16.34
N TYR A 4 -10.17 4.86 15.81
CA TYR A 4 -9.91 4.90 14.36
C TYR A 4 -10.37 3.63 13.66
N PRO A 5 -11.25 3.71 12.62
CA PRO A 5 -11.76 2.55 11.89
C PRO A 5 -10.65 1.72 11.21
N GLU A 6 -9.59 2.37 10.75
CA GLU A 6 -8.43 1.72 10.12
C GLU A 6 -7.71 0.81 11.10
N PHE A 7 -7.50 1.29 12.34
CA PHE A 7 -6.90 0.48 13.39
C PHE A 7 -7.76 -0.76 13.70
N ARG A 8 -9.08 -0.59 13.80
CA ARG A 8 -10.00 -1.72 14.03
C ARG A 8 -9.93 -2.74 12.90
N SER A 9 -9.85 -2.30 11.64
CA SER A 9 -9.69 -3.19 10.48
C SER A 9 -8.42 -4.03 10.58
N VAL A 10 -7.28 -3.42 10.91
CA VAL A 10 -6.01 -4.13 11.11
C VAL A 10 -6.09 -5.06 12.31
N PHE A 11 -6.71 -4.64 13.41
CA PHE A 11 -6.91 -5.43 14.62
C PHE A 11 -7.73 -6.70 14.33
N TYR A 12 -8.89 -6.58 13.66
CA TYR A 12 -9.72 -7.73 13.31
C TYR A 12 -9.05 -8.66 12.30
N TRP A 13 -8.33 -8.08 11.34
CA TRP A 13 -7.58 -8.86 10.38
C TRP A 13 -6.47 -9.70 11.03
N ARG A 14 -5.79 -9.16 12.05
CA ARG A 14 -4.76 -9.88 12.80
C ARG A 14 -5.31 -10.95 13.75
N LEU A 15 -6.38 -10.65 14.46
CA LEU A 15 -6.94 -11.51 15.51
C LEU A 15 -8.05 -12.43 15.02
N GLY A 16 -8.56 -12.22 13.81
CA GLY A 16 -9.51 -13.09 13.14
C GLY A 16 -10.95 -12.96 13.62
N LYS A 17 -11.74 -14.01 13.36
CA LYS A 17 -13.20 -14.03 13.52
C LYS A 17 -13.67 -13.79 14.96
N LEU A 18 -12.93 -14.28 15.97
CA LEU A 18 -13.30 -14.13 17.38
C LEU A 18 -13.30 -12.66 17.81
N ALA A 19 -12.27 -11.90 17.46
CA ALA A 19 -12.21 -10.47 17.76
C ALA A 19 -13.32 -9.70 17.06
N ARG A 20 -13.64 -10.06 15.82
CA ARG A 20 -14.74 -9.46 15.07
C ARG A 20 -16.11 -9.74 15.70
N PHE A 21 -16.30 -10.94 16.25
CA PHE A 21 -17.51 -11.30 16.97
C PHE A 21 -17.64 -10.56 18.30
N LEU A 22 -16.57 -10.51 19.10
CA LEU A 22 -16.58 -9.84 20.42
C LEU A 22 -16.79 -8.33 20.31
N PHE A 23 -16.40 -7.71 19.20
CA PHE A 23 -16.47 -6.25 18.99
C PHE A 23 -17.34 -5.86 17.79
N PHE A 24 -18.38 -6.64 17.49
CA PHE A 24 -19.24 -6.46 16.29
C PHE A 24 -19.88 -5.06 16.19
N TRP A 25 -20.10 -4.37 17.32
CA TRP A 25 -20.65 -3.01 17.38
C TRP A 25 -19.63 -1.91 17.01
N LEU A 26 -18.38 -2.26 16.81
CA LEU A 26 -17.31 -1.33 16.42
C LEU A 26 -16.81 -1.68 15.01
N PRO A 27 -17.52 -1.30 13.94
CA PRO A 27 -17.14 -1.67 12.59
C PRO A 27 -15.77 -1.10 12.20
N GLY A 28 -15.02 -1.86 11.41
CA GLY A 28 -13.80 -1.38 10.75
C GLY A 28 -14.12 -0.55 9.50
N ARG A 29 -13.09 -0.23 8.73
CA ARG A 29 -13.22 0.46 7.44
C ARG A 29 -13.73 -0.51 6.36
N ASN A 30 -14.81 -0.16 5.65
CA ASN A 30 -15.45 -1.06 4.69
C ASN A 30 -14.69 -1.25 3.38
N ASN A 31 -13.90 -0.26 2.95
CA ASN A 31 -13.16 -0.27 1.68
C ASN A 31 -11.64 -0.37 1.87
N LEU A 32 -11.20 -1.06 2.90
CA LEU A 32 -9.82 -1.44 3.17
C LEU A 32 -9.70 -2.97 3.04
N TYR A 33 -8.97 -3.43 2.05
CA TYR A 33 -8.83 -4.85 1.71
C TYR A 33 -7.43 -5.35 2.08
N LEU A 34 -7.31 -6.01 3.23
CA LEU A 34 -6.08 -6.65 3.72
C LEU A 34 -6.11 -8.14 3.35
N VAL A 35 -5.56 -8.48 2.20
CA VAL A 35 -5.57 -9.84 1.63
C VAL A 35 -4.36 -10.66 2.08
N THR A 36 -3.22 -10.01 2.31
CA THR A 36 -2.00 -10.65 2.83
C THR A 36 -2.29 -11.45 4.10
N ASN A 37 -1.71 -12.65 4.22
CA ASN A 37 -1.85 -13.42 5.46
C ASN A 37 -1.23 -12.65 6.64
N PRO A 38 -1.96 -12.40 7.74
CA PRO A 38 -1.46 -11.64 8.89
C PRO A 38 -0.16 -12.18 9.49
N ARG A 39 0.11 -13.48 9.36
CA ARG A 39 1.34 -14.14 9.84
C ARG A 39 2.58 -13.73 9.04
N ASN A 40 2.39 -13.28 7.80
CA ASN A 40 3.45 -12.82 6.90
C ASN A 40 3.72 -11.32 7.03
N VAL A 41 3.13 -10.65 8.03
CA VAL A 41 3.26 -9.20 8.22
C VAL A 41 3.88 -8.89 9.56
N GLY A 42 4.97 -8.16 9.54
CA GLY A 42 5.71 -7.69 10.72
C GLY A 42 4.90 -6.77 11.63
N GLY A 43 5.44 -6.46 12.79
CA GLY A 43 4.84 -5.51 13.73
C GLY A 43 4.86 -4.07 13.19
N GLY A 44 4.07 -3.18 13.79
CA GLY A 44 4.08 -1.76 13.44
C GLY A 44 3.35 -1.42 12.12
N PHE A 45 2.51 -2.31 11.59
CA PHE A 45 1.71 -2.03 10.39
C PHE A 45 0.72 -0.88 10.65
N TYR A 46 0.86 0.19 9.88
CA TYR A 46 0.05 1.40 10.01
C TYR A 46 -0.69 1.71 8.71
N VAL A 47 -1.99 1.98 8.82
CA VAL A 47 -2.84 2.42 7.71
C VAL A 47 -3.28 3.86 7.96
N GLY A 48 -2.84 4.77 7.08
CA GLY A 48 -3.28 6.17 7.08
C GLY A 48 -4.49 6.35 6.17
N HIS A 49 -5.65 6.69 6.75
CA HIS A 49 -6.94 6.91 6.09
C HIS A 49 -7.58 5.69 5.41
N GLY A 50 -6.85 4.73 4.89
CA GLY A 50 -7.26 3.40 4.41
C GLY A 50 -8.37 3.32 3.32
N TRP A 51 -8.81 4.45 2.75
CA TRP A 51 -9.84 4.48 1.73
C TRP A 51 -9.35 3.86 0.42
N GLY A 52 -10.13 2.91 -0.15
CA GLY A 52 -9.81 2.28 -1.43
C GLY A 52 -8.49 1.53 -1.46
N THR A 53 -7.93 1.18 -0.29
CA THR A 53 -6.61 0.56 -0.19
C THR A 53 -6.71 -0.96 -0.24
N VAL A 54 -5.88 -1.56 -1.10
CA VAL A 54 -5.73 -3.01 -1.24
C VAL A 54 -4.29 -3.39 -0.90
N VAL A 55 -4.11 -4.33 0.02
CA VAL A 55 -2.78 -4.85 0.39
C VAL A 55 -2.78 -6.37 0.22
N ASN A 56 -2.17 -6.82 -0.87
CA ASN A 56 -1.94 -8.22 -1.20
C ASN A 56 -0.47 -8.43 -1.54
N ALA A 57 0.35 -8.74 -0.52
CA ALA A 57 1.77 -9.02 -0.64
C ALA A 57 2.08 -10.42 -0.12
N ARG A 58 3.14 -11.05 -0.65
CA ARG A 58 3.64 -12.34 -0.16
C ARG A 58 4.19 -12.23 1.27
N ARG A 59 4.89 -11.14 1.55
CA ARG A 59 5.43 -10.80 2.86
C ARG A 59 5.53 -9.28 3.01
N ILE A 60 5.33 -8.81 4.24
CA ILE A 60 5.52 -7.40 4.64
C ILE A 60 6.39 -7.39 5.90
N GLY A 61 7.43 -6.60 5.90
CA GLY A 61 8.33 -6.39 7.03
C GLY A 61 7.70 -5.58 8.17
N LYS A 62 8.53 -5.11 9.09
CA LYS A 62 8.13 -4.30 10.24
C LYS A 62 7.88 -2.84 9.83
N ASN A 63 7.03 -2.15 10.59
CA ASN A 63 6.77 -0.71 10.47
C ASN A 63 6.32 -0.28 9.07
N PHE A 64 5.60 -1.15 8.36
CA PHE A 64 5.03 -0.81 7.07
C PHE A 64 3.94 0.24 7.23
N ARG A 65 4.01 1.29 6.41
CA ARG A 65 3.01 2.37 6.36
C ARG A 65 2.37 2.43 5.00
N VAL A 66 1.05 2.49 4.97
CA VAL A 66 0.27 2.59 3.73
C VAL A 66 -0.79 3.69 3.86
N ALA A 67 -0.88 4.54 2.85
CA ALA A 67 -1.88 5.61 2.76
C ALA A 67 -3.15 5.15 2.02
N GLN A 68 -4.06 6.09 1.74
CA GLN A 68 -5.29 5.82 1.00
C GLN A 68 -5.05 5.55 -0.50
N ASN A 69 -5.97 4.82 -1.12
CA ASN A 69 -6.00 4.47 -2.55
C ASN A 69 -4.71 3.78 -3.04
N VAL A 70 -4.00 3.12 -2.14
CA VAL A 70 -2.82 2.34 -2.50
C VAL A 70 -3.23 0.95 -2.97
N THR A 71 -2.58 0.47 -4.02
CA THR A 71 -2.67 -0.92 -4.44
C THR A 71 -1.32 -1.60 -4.31
N VAL A 72 -1.17 -2.50 -3.34
CA VAL A 72 -0.13 -3.52 -3.35
C VAL A 72 -0.79 -4.81 -3.82
N GLY A 73 -0.43 -5.28 -5.01
CA GLY A 73 -1.17 -6.36 -5.66
C GLY A 73 -0.28 -7.36 -6.38
N SER A 74 -0.92 -8.44 -6.84
CA SER A 74 -0.27 -9.47 -7.63
C SER A 74 -0.30 -9.14 -9.13
N ARG A 75 0.70 -9.66 -9.85
CA ARG A 75 0.72 -9.75 -11.30
C ARG A 75 1.06 -11.19 -11.69
N ASN A 76 0.21 -11.82 -12.50
CA ASN A 76 0.35 -13.24 -12.87
C ASN A 76 0.42 -14.16 -11.64
N CYS A 77 -0.45 -13.94 -10.64
CA CYS A 77 -0.51 -14.68 -9.37
C CYS A 77 0.80 -14.63 -8.55
N LYS A 78 1.65 -13.62 -8.76
CA LYS A 78 2.87 -13.40 -7.99
C LYS A 78 2.79 -12.07 -7.28
N GLU A 79 3.03 -12.10 -5.96
CA GLU A 79 2.94 -10.94 -5.07
C GLU A 79 4.30 -10.39 -4.70
N ALA A 80 4.33 -9.10 -4.38
CA ALA A 80 5.51 -8.40 -3.91
C ALA A 80 5.99 -8.88 -2.53
N ILE A 81 7.28 -8.71 -2.27
CA ILE A 81 7.87 -8.71 -0.93
C ILE A 81 8.17 -7.27 -0.55
N ILE A 82 7.68 -6.86 0.61
CA ILE A 82 7.91 -5.53 1.18
C ILE A 82 8.86 -5.67 2.37
N GLY A 83 9.93 -4.89 2.38
CA GLY A 83 10.92 -4.85 3.44
C GLY A 83 10.45 -4.16 4.72
N ASP A 84 11.38 -3.92 5.64
CA ASP A 84 11.15 -3.20 6.89
C ASP A 84 11.13 -1.68 6.66
N ASN A 85 10.38 -0.94 7.46
CA ASN A 85 10.27 0.53 7.45
C ASN A 85 9.87 1.13 6.09
N VAL A 86 9.11 0.39 5.28
CA VAL A 86 8.64 0.86 3.98
C VAL A 86 7.39 1.71 4.13
N SER A 87 7.34 2.81 3.37
CA SER A 87 6.15 3.67 3.29
C SER A 87 5.65 3.75 1.85
N VAL A 88 4.34 3.54 1.66
CA VAL A 88 3.66 3.65 0.36
C VAL A 88 2.60 4.74 0.45
N TRP A 89 2.81 5.82 -0.28
CA TRP A 89 1.99 7.03 -0.20
C TRP A 89 0.77 6.95 -1.13
N ALA A 90 -0.13 7.91 -0.96
CA ALA A 90 -1.44 7.93 -1.58
C ALA A 90 -1.42 7.70 -3.11
N ASN A 91 -2.37 6.92 -3.62
CA ASN A 91 -2.54 6.57 -5.03
C ASN A 91 -1.34 5.82 -5.65
N ALA A 92 -0.39 5.34 -4.85
CA ALA A 92 0.73 4.56 -5.37
C ALA A 92 0.30 3.11 -5.67
N ILE A 93 0.98 2.50 -6.63
CA ILE A 93 0.72 1.14 -7.08
C ILE A 93 2.03 0.34 -7.03
N VAL A 94 2.01 -0.82 -6.37
CA VAL A 94 3.12 -1.78 -6.29
C VAL A 94 2.62 -3.12 -6.78
N LEU A 95 3.12 -3.62 -7.92
CA LEU A 95 2.58 -4.82 -8.55
C LEU A 95 3.65 -5.84 -8.96
N GLY A 96 3.36 -7.11 -8.69
CA GLY A 96 4.06 -8.26 -9.26
C GLY A 96 5.11 -8.88 -8.35
N ASP A 97 5.90 -9.79 -8.91
CA ASP A 97 6.98 -10.51 -8.24
C ASP A 97 8.22 -9.61 -8.07
N ILE A 98 8.11 -8.65 -7.20
CA ILE A 98 9.14 -7.63 -6.96
C ILE A 98 9.47 -7.53 -5.46
N THR A 99 10.63 -7.01 -5.15
CA THR A 99 11.03 -6.66 -3.79
C THR A 99 11.14 -5.15 -3.65
N VAL A 100 10.45 -4.60 -2.65
CA VAL A 100 10.67 -3.24 -2.17
C VAL A 100 11.62 -3.32 -0.99
N GLY A 101 12.82 -2.78 -1.16
CA GLY A 101 13.88 -2.85 -0.16
C GLY A 101 13.55 -2.10 1.14
N ASP A 102 14.31 -2.40 2.20
CA ASP A 102 14.14 -1.78 3.52
C ASP A 102 14.31 -0.25 3.48
N ASN A 103 13.69 0.47 4.40
CA ASN A 103 13.76 1.92 4.57
C ASN A 103 13.35 2.70 3.31
N SER A 104 12.58 2.10 2.40
CA SER A 104 12.24 2.72 1.12
C SER A 104 10.88 3.40 1.15
N GLN A 105 10.71 4.39 0.27
CA GLN A 105 9.46 5.12 0.12
C GLN A 105 8.98 5.08 -1.32
N VAL A 106 7.71 4.72 -1.50
CA VAL A 106 7.01 4.84 -2.76
C VAL A 106 6.13 6.08 -2.70
N GLY A 107 6.52 7.12 -3.41
CA GLY A 107 5.86 8.43 -3.42
C GLY A 107 4.45 8.37 -3.98
N ALA A 108 3.65 9.39 -3.65
CA ALA A 108 2.26 9.46 -4.09
C ALA A 108 2.13 9.40 -5.62
N GLY A 109 1.21 8.57 -6.10
CA GLY A 109 0.98 8.36 -7.53
C GLY A 109 2.06 7.56 -8.27
N ALA A 110 3.10 7.06 -7.59
CA ALA A 110 4.14 6.27 -8.23
C ALA A 110 3.66 4.85 -8.56
N VAL A 111 4.13 4.32 -9.68
CA VAL A 111 3.83 2.94 -10.12
C VAL A 111 5.13 2.13 -10.13
N VAL A 112 5.21 1.13 -9.26
CA VAL A 112 6.38 0.26 -9.08
C VAL A 112 6.07 -1.13 -9.58
N VAL A 113 6.74 -1.54 -10.66
CA VAL A 113 6.61 -2.85 -11.30
C VAL A 113 7.95 -3.58 -11.45
N LYS A 114 9.02 -3.02 -10.85
CA LYS A 114 10.36 -3.59 -10.76
C LYS A 114 10.87 -3.46 -9.34
N SER A 115 11.72 -4.38 -8.92
CA SER A 115 12.33 -4.32 -7.59
C SER A 115 13.12 -3.02 -7.41
N ILE A 116 13.05 -2.48 -6.19
CA ILE A 116 13.81 -1.31 -5.77
C ILE A 116 14.73 -1.68 -4.60
N PRO A 117 15.97 -1.18 -4.57
CA PRO A 117 16.91 -1.47 -3.49
C PRO A 117 16.50 -0.81 -2.17
N ASN A 118 17.23 -1.12 -1.10
CA ASN A 118 17.07 -0.47 0.19
C ASN A 118 17.35 1.04 0.10
N ASP A 119 16.83 1.78 1.06
CA ASP A 119 17.09 3.22 1.26
C ASP A 119 16.74 4.08 0.02
N SER A 120 15.70 3.67 -0.72
CA SER A 120 15.30 4.30 -1.98
C SER A 120 14.02 5.11 -1.86
N VAL A 121 13.93 6.19 -2.63
CA VAL A 121 12.70 6.97 -2.80
C VAL A 121 12.29 6.94 -4.28
N VAL A 122 11.12 6.38 -4.55
CA VAL A 122 10.53 6.36 -5.89
C VAL A 122 9.46 7.44 -5.99
N VAL A 123 9.53 8.24 -7.04
CA VAL A 123 8.53 9.29 -7.32
C VAL A 123 7.90 9.06 -8.71
N PRO A 124 6.68 9.55 -8.95
CA PRO A 124 6.07 9.47 -10.28
C PRO A 124 6.83 10.33 -11.29
N ALA A 125 6.72 10.00 -12.56
CA ALA A 125 7.20 10.87 -13.63
C ALA A 125 6.46 12.22 -13.58
N LYS A 126 7.16 13.29 -13.97
CA LYS A 126 6.53 14.61 -14.12
C LYS A 126 5.44 14.57 -15.20
N SER A 127 4.38 15.32 -14.99
CA SER A 127 3.32 15.48 -15.99
C SER A 127 3.85 16.18 -17.23
N MET A 128 3.28 15.85 -18.38
CA MET A 128 3.69 16.38 -19.68
C MET A 128 2.48 16.98 -20.40
N ILE A 129 2.66 18.11 -21.08
CA ILE A 129 1.67 18.60 -22.06
C ILE A 129 1.96 17.88 -23.38
N ILE A 130 1.04 17.02 -23.84
CA ILE A 130 1.20 16.25 -25.07
C ILE A 130 0.48 16.86 -26.27
N LYS A 131 -0.38 17.87 -26.04
CA LYS A 131 -1.09 18.61 -27.08
C LYS A 131 -1.31 20.06 -26.65
N GLN A 132 -0.98 21.01 -27.49
CA GLN A 132 -1.21 22.43 -27.28
C GLN A 132 -1.66 23.09 -28.61
N LYS A 133 -2.73 23.88 -28.57
CA LYS A 133 -3.32 24.58 -29.73
C LYS A 133 -3.60 23.64 -30.93
N GLY A 134 -3.98 22.40 -30.66
CA GLY A 134 -4.27 21.39 -31.70
C GLY A 134 -3.06 20.60 -32.18
N GLU A 135 -1.84 21.01 -31.90
CA GLU A 135 -0.59 20.35 -32.30
C GLU A 135 -0.03 19.45 -31.21
N ARG A 136 0.66 18.37 -31.62
CA ARG A 136 1.33 17.47 -30.70
C ARG A 136 2.63 18.10 -30.19
N VAL A 137 2.76 18.20 -28.87
CA VAL A 137 3.92 18.73 -28.19
C VAL A 137 4.42 17.73 -27.14
N ASN A 138 5.56 18.01 -26.53
CA ASN A 138 6.12 17.20 -25.43
C ASN A 138 6.83 18.13 -24.44
N ILE A 139 6.03 18.85 -23.65
CA ILE A 139 6.51 19.89 -22.73
C ILE A 139 6.35 19.39 -21.28
N PRO A 140 7.43 19.24 -20.50
CA PRO A 140 7.32 18.88 -19.07
C PRO A 140 6.70 20.04 -18.26
N LEU A 141 5.87 19.67 -17.25
CA LEU A 141 5.31 20.59 -16.25
C LEU A 141 6.19 20.69 -15.02
#